data_25676a35485bb7ddebd6bacc8a0160d3
#
_entry.id   25676a35485bb7ddebd6bacc8a0160d3
#
_cell.length_a   1.000
_cell.length_b   1.000
_cell.length_c   1.000
_cell.angle_alpha   90.00
_cell.angle_beta   90.00
_cell.angle_gamma   90.00
#
_symmetry.space_group_name_H-M   'P 1'
#
loop_
_entity.id
_entity.type
_entity.pdbx_description
1 polymer ?
#
loop_
_entity_poly.entity_id
_entity_poly.type
_entity_poly.pdbx_seq_one_letter_code
_entity_poly.pdbx_strand_id
1 'polypeptide(L)'
;MHCEPDMVCETKIVAAEDHEALPGAKKDALLAAAMWPPLPAAPPPEPQPEPQPQPPGGAGGAGPPEGRGVHIREFRAAEQEAACRIFYDGIMERIPNTAFRGLRQHPRAQLLCALLAVLCWALTGSLLLTCLVPAGLLALRYYYSRKVVLAYLDCALHTDMADIEQYYMKPPGSCFWVAVLDGNVVGIVAARAHEADNTLELLRMSVDSRFRGKGIAKALGRKVLEFAVVHNYSAVVLGTTAVKVAAHKLYESLGFRHMGCSDHYVLPGMTLSLAERLFFQVRYHRYRLQLREE
;
A
#
# COMPACT_ATOMS: atom_id res chain seq x y z
N MET A 1 -14.89 7.40 13.07
CA MET A 1 -14.02 6.22 12.99
C MET A 1 -12.75 6.58 13.73
N HIS A 2 -12.52 6.04 14.93
CA HIS A 2 -11.27 6.25 15.66
C HIS A 2 -10.28 5.17 15.19
N CYS A 3 -9.13 5.56 14.67
CA CYS A 3 -7.96 4.70 14.63
C CYS A 3 -7.37 4.71 16.04
N GLU A 4 -7.32 3.59 16.73
CA GLU A 4 -6.53 3.48 17.95
C GLU A 4 -5.05 3.66 17.60
N PRO A 5 -4.28 4.41 18.39
CA PRO A 5 -2.89 4.79 18.07
C PRO A 5 -1.92 3.61 17.96
N ASP A 6 -2.30 2.43 18.46
CA ASP A 6 -1.45 1.23 18.43
C ASP A 6 -1.76 0.28 17.25
N MET A 7 -2.73 0.62 16.38
CA MET A 7 -3.09 -0.21 15.23
C MET A 7 -2.36 0.23 13.99
N VAL A 8 -1.24 -0.39 13.75
CA VAL A 8 -0.48 -0.28 12.50
C VAL A 8 -1.33 -0.73 11.32
N CYS A 9 -1.41 0.10 10.29
CA CYS A 9 -2.09 -0.21 9.03
C CYS A 9 -1.24 -1.23 8.22
N GLU A 10 -1.02 -2.42 8.79
CA GLU A 10 -0.23 -3.48 8.19
C GLU A 10 -1.00 -4.20 7.10
N THR A 11 -0.35 -4.40 5.98
CA THR A 11 -0.79 -5.33 4.95
C THR A 11 -0.33 -6.73 5.36
N LYS A 12 -1.06 -7.42 6.25
CA LYS A 12 -0.71 -8.80 6.61
C LYS A 12 -0.80 -9.69 5.37
N ILE A 13 0.35 -10.19 4.94
CA ILE A 13 0.44 -11.29 3.99
C ILE A 13 0.35 -12.58 4.83
N VAL A 14 -0.87 -13.09 4.96
CA VAL A 14 -1.07 -14.43 5.52
C VAL A 14 -0.83 -15.42 4.39
N ALA A 15 0.18 -16.27 4.52
CA ALA A 15 0.35 -17.41 3.65
C ALA A 15 -0.91 -18.29 3.77
N ALA A 16 -1.61 -18.50 2.66
CA ALA A 16 -2.65 -19.50 2.58
C ALA A 16 -1.95 -20.83 2.33
N GLU A 17 -1.75 -21.62 3.38
CA GLU A 17 -1.54 -23.06 3.23
C GLU A 17 -2.89 -23.68 2.87
N ASP A 18 -2.89 -24.43 1.76
CA ASP A 18 -4.03 -25.26 1.34
C ASP A 18 -4.22 -26.38 2.37
N HIS A 19 -5.16 -26.20 3.28
CA HIS A 19 -5.74 -27.31 4.05
C HIS A 19 -7.19 -27.49 3.66
N GLU A 20 -7.48 -28.67 3.11
CA GLU A 20 -8.81 -29.19 2.84
C GLU A 20 -9.75 -29.04 4.04
N ALA A 21 -10.96 -28.62 3.78
CA ALA A 21 -12.01 -28.36 4.72
C ALA A 21 -12.47 -29.64 5.43
N LEU A 22 -12.45 -29.62 6.77
CA LEU A 22 -13.33 -30.44 7.61
C LEU A 22 -14.44 -29.52 8.19
N PRO A 23 -15.68 -29.98 8.23
CA PRO A 23 -16.80 -29.15 8.64
C PRO A 23 -16.91 -29.09 10.16
N GLY A 24 -17.00 -27.91 10.71
CA GLY A 24 -17.57 -27.65 12.03
C GLY A 24 -16.62 -27.27 13.16
N ALA A 25 -15.84 -26.18 13.04
CA ALA A 25 -15.17 -25.58 14.19
C ALA A 25 -15.34 -24.06 14.17
N LYS A 26 -16.07 -23.63 15.16
CA LYS A 26 -16.23 -22.33 15.82
C LYS A 26 -15.52 -21.11 15.20
N LYS A 27 -16.35 -20.17 14.76
CA LYS A 27 -16.00 -18.85 14.17
C LYS A 27 -15.23 -17.89 15.12
N ASP A 28 -15.03 -18.25 16.37
CA ASP A 28 -14.46 -17.35 17.39
C ASP A 28 -12.96 -17.48 17.62
N ALA A 29 -12.34 -18.53 17.09
CA ALA A 29 -10.88 -18.75 17.26
C ALA A 29 -10.01 -18.03 16.22
N LEU A 30 -10.57 -17.60 15.09
CA LEU A 30 -9.82 -16.93 14.02
C LEU A 30 -9.63 -15.41 14.23
N LEU A 31 -10.37 -14.82 15.19
CA LEU A 31 -10.20 -13.41 15.56
C LEU A 31 -9.08 -13.19 16.59
N ALA A 32 -8.74 -14.22 17.38
CA ALA A 32 -7.72 -14.13 18.43
C ALA A 32 -6.26 -14.28 17.91
N ALA A 33 -6.07 -14.87 16.73
CA ALA A 33 -4.72 -15.06 16.14
C ALA A 33 -4.18 -13.82 15.38
N ALA A 34 -4.93 -12.72 15.38
CA ALA A 34 -4.56 -11.49 14.68
C ALA A 34 -3.88 -10.44 15.56
N MET A 35 -3.66 -10.75 16.85
CA MET A 35 -2.96 -9.83 17.76
C MET A 35 -1.52 -10.32 17.97
N TRP A 36 -0.59 -9.58 17.41
CA TRP A 36 0.84 -9.75 17.70
C TRP A 36 1.11 -9.34 19.17
N PRO A 37 1.90 -10.09 19.93
CA PRO A 37 2.32 -9.67 21.26
C PRO A 37 3.15 -8.39 21.16
N PRO A 38 3.06 -7.46 22.13
CA PRO A 38 3.89 -6.27 22.15
C PRO A 38 5.36 -6.66 22.24
N LEU A 39 6.20 -6.00 21.45
CA LEU A 39 7.65 -6.15 21.49
C LEU A 39 8.18 -5.90 22.92
N PRO A 40 9.14 -6.72 23.41
CA PRO A 40 9.83 -6.42 24.66
C PRO A 40 10.54 -5.07 24.55
N ALA A 41 10.47 -4.27 25.61
CA ALA A 41 11.11 -2.96 25.70
C ALA A 41 12.60 -3.07 25.35
N ALA A 42 13.06 -2.17 24.49
CA ALA A 42 14.46 -2.08 24.12
C ALA A 42 15.34 -1.83 25.36
N PRO A 43 16.54 -2.45 25.45
CA PRO A 43 17.48 -2.15 26.51
C PRO A 43 17.91 -0.68 26.45
N PRO A 44 18.27 -0.06 27.60
CA PRO A 44 18.69 1.33 27.64
C PRO A 44 19.94 1.55 26.77
N PRO A 45 20.08 2.72 26.11
CA PRO A 45 21.22 2.99 25.26
C PRO A 45 22.52 3.03 26.04
N GLU A 46 23.56 2.36 25.52
CA GLU A 46 24.91 2.48 26.02
C GLU A 46 25.41 3.92 25.92
N PRO A 47 26.23 4.39 26.87
CA PRO A 47 26.76 5.76 26.82
C PRO A 47 27.65 5.96 25.59
N GLN A 48 27.32 6.97 24.80
CA GLN A 48 28.10 7.37 23.64
C GLN A 48 29.46 7.94 24.09
N PRO A 49 30.56 7.64 23.39
CA PRO A 49 31.85 8.29 23.65
C PRO A 49 31.79 9.77 23.31
N GLU A 50 32.43 10.59 24.14
CA GLU A 50 32.50 12.05 24.01
C GLU A 50 33.08 12.48 22.66
N PRO A 51 32.60 13.58 22.06
CA PRO A 51 33.11 14.07 20.78
C PRO A 51 34.52 14.62 20.90
N GLN A 52 35.46 14.08 20.12
CA GLN A 52 36.80 14.62 19.96
C GLN A 52 36.76 15.96 19.21
N PRO A 53 37.58 16.95 19.58
CA PRO A 53 37.61 18.25 18.93
C PRO A 53 38.11 18.17 17.46
N GLN A 54 37.32 18.73 16.55
CA GLN A 54 37.65 18.86 15.14
C GLN A 54 38.68 19.98 14.92
N PRO A 55 39.66 19.83 13.98
CA PRO A 55 40.57 20.89 13.58
C PRO A 55 39.84 21.97 12.75
N PRO A 56 40.27 23.24 12.80
CA PRO A 56 39.59 24.33 12.14
C PRO A 56 39.91 24.43 10.63
N GLY A 57 38.87 24.66 9.85
CA GLY A 57 38.92 25.45 8.62
C GLY A 57 39.40 24.76 7.33
N GLY A 58 38.46 24.33 6.51
CA GLY A 58 38.69 24.09 5.09
C GLY A 58 37.45 24.58 4.29
N ALA A 59 37.72 25.50 3.39
CA ALA A 59 36.77 26.24 2.57
C ALA A 59 35.77 25.34 1.81
N GLY A 60 34.56 25.88 1.60
CA GLY A 60 33.46 25.29 0.90
C GLY A 60 33.78 24.57 -0.40
N GLY A 61 33.65 23.27 -0.36
CA GLY A 61 33.53 22.42 -1.55
C GLY A 61 32.08 22.35 -1.93
N ALA A 62 31.66 23.04 -2.98
CA ALA A 62 30.42 22.77 -3.68
C ALA A 62 30.44 21.28 -4.05
N GLY A 63 29.46 20.52 -3.58
CA GLY A 63 29.27 19.13 -3.98
C GLY A 63 29.21 19.04 -5.51
N PRO A 64 29.57 17.88 -6.10
CA PRO A 64 29.54 17.72 -7.56
C PRO A 64 28.15 18.07 -8.07
N PRO A 65 28.02 18.69 -9.27
CA PRO A 65 26.73 19.11 -9.82
C PRO A 65 25.85 17.88 -9.91
N GLU A 66 24.70 17.91 -9.22
CA GLU A 66 23.68 16.87 -9.31
C GLU A 66 23.30 16.73 -10.78
N GLY A 67 23.69 15.61 -11.40
CA GLY A 67 23.42 15.35 -12.80
C GLY A 67 21.91 15.41 -13.06
N ARG A 68 21.51 15.89 -14.22
CA ARG A 68 20.13 16.06 -14.71
C ARG A 68 19.29 14.77 -14.74
N GLY A 69 19.55 13.79 -13.88
CA GLY A 69 18.91 12.49 -13.80
C GLY A 69 18.17 12.25 -12.50
N VAL A 70 17.19 11.35 -12.52
CA VAL A 70 16.54 10.86 -11.30
C VAL A 70 17.56 10.05 -10.51
N HIS A 71 17.78 10.42 -9.25
CA HIS A 71 18.56 9.62 -8.31
C HIS A 71 17.69 9.17 -7.14
N ILE A 72 17.99 7.98 -6.60
CA ILE A 72 17.26 7.39 -5.48
C ILE A 72 18.18 7.37 -4.28
N ARG A 73 17.70 7.89 -3.19
CA ARG A 73 18.40 7.89 -1.90
C ARG A 73 17.45 7.65 -0.75
N GLU A 74 17.98 7.43 0.41
CA GLU A 74 17.21 7.31 1.64
C GLU A 74 16.49 8.63 1.98
N PHE A 75 15.35 8.47 2.62
CA PHE A 75 14.51 9.55 3.11
C PHE A 75 15.27 10.42 4.14
N ARG A 76 14.93 11.69 4.17
CA ARG A 76 15.39 12.64 5.19
C ARG A 76 14.18 13.28 5.86
N ALA A 77 14.26 13.54 7.16
CA ALA A 77 13.14 14.10 7.93
C ALA A 77 12.55 15.39 7.33
N ALA A 78 13.37 16.24 6.71
CA ALA A 78 12.91 17.45 6.03
C ALA A 78 11.97 17.19 4.83
N GLU A 79 11.85 15.94 4.36
CA GLU A 79 11.05 15.55 3.19
C GLU A 79 9.70 14.93 3.58
N GLN A 80 9.39 14.89 4.88
CA GLN A 80 8.17 14.30 5.42
C GLN A 80 6.91 14.82 4.69
N GLU A 81 6.78 16.12 4.55
CA GLU A 81 5.63 16.74 3.89
C GLU A 81 5.54 16.37 2.40
N ALA A 82 6.67 16.38 1.68
CA ALA A 82 6.71 16.00 0.27
C ALA A 82 6.35 14.54 0.06
N ALA A 83 6.83 13.63 0.91
CA ALA A 83 6.51 12.21 0.87
C ALA A 83 5.02 11.96 1.15
N CYS A 84 4.46 12.59 2.19
CA CYS A 84 3.03 12.50 2.52
C CYS A 84 2.16 13.05 1.40
N ARG A 85 2.52 14.15 0.76
CA ARG A 85 1.79 14.71 -0.39
C ARG A 85 1.77 13.75 -1.57
N ILE A 86 2.92 13.16 -1.96
CA ILE A 86 2.98 12.20 -3.07
C ILE A 86 2.16 10.95 -2.77
N PHE A 87 2.15 10.50 -1.52
CA PHE A 87 1.31 9.39 -1.08
C PHE A 87 -0.18 9.76 -1.18
N TYR A 88 -0.57 10.91 -0.62
CA TYR A 88 -1.94 11.42 -0.63
C TYR A 88 -2.48 11.53 -2.07
N ASP A 89 -1.78 12.23 -2.94
CA ASP A 89 -2.18 12.43 -4.33
C ASP A 89 -2.32 11.08 -5.07
N GLY A 90 -1.36 10.17 -4.86
CA GLY A 90 -1.40 8.84 -5.46
C GLY A 90 -2.55 7.96 -4.97
N ILE A 91 -3.08 8.18 -3.76
CA ILE A 91 -4.28 7.50 -3.25
C ILE A 91 -5.55 8.16 -3.77
N MET A 92 -5.62 9.50 -3.78
CA MET A 92 -6.80 10.24 -4.23
C MET A 92 -7.14 9.96 -5.70
N GLU A 93 -6.15 9.85 -6.57
CA GLU A 93 -6.36 9.48 -7.99
C GLU A 93 -6.99 8.09 -8.18
N ARG A 94 -6.94 7.23 -7.17
CA ARG A 94 -7.50 5.87 -7.26
C ARG A 94 -9.01 5.82 -7.09
N ILE A 95 -9.61 6.80 -6.45
CA ILE A 95 -11.03 6.78 -6.09
C ILE A 95 -11.93 6.51 -7.30
N PRO A 96 -11.84 7.26 -8.42
CA PRO A 96 -12.66 6.98 -9.60
C PRO A 96 -12.39 5.59 -10.19
N ASN A 97 -11.12 5.20 -10.28
CA ASN A 97 -10.75 3.88 -10.81
C ASN A 97 -11.28 2.73 -9.94
N THR A 98 -11.26 2.89 -8.62
CA THR A 98 -11.79 1.90 -7.67
C THR A 98 -13.31 1.74 -7.84
N ALA A 99 -14.03 2.85 -7.96
CA ALA A 99 -15.48 2.83 -8.12
C ALA A 99 -15.93 2.22 -9.46
N PHE A 100 -15.33 2.66 -10.58
CA PHE A 100 -15.83 2.31 -11.92
C PHE A 100 -15.14 1.10 -12.54
N ARG A 101 -13.82 0.99 -12.46
CA ARG A 101 -13.11 -0.19 -12.99
C ARG A 101 -13.34 -1.44 -12.13
N GLY A 102 -13.49 -1.28 -10.82
CA GLY A 102 -13.85 -2.38 -9.93
C GLY A 102 -15.18 -3.03 -10.34
N LEU A 103 -16.14 -2.28 -10.86
CA LEU A 103 -17.43 -2.83 -11.31
C LEU A 103 -17.26 -3.80 -12.48
N ARG A 104 -16.32 -3.53 -13.43
CA ARG A 104 -16.05 -4.43 -14.57
C ARG A 104 -15.53 -5.80 -14.15
N GLN A 105 -14.96 -5.92 -12.97
CA GLN A 105 -14.39 -7.16 -12.45
C GLN A 105 -15.40 -8.02 -11.67
N HIS A 106 -16.62 -7.50 -11.45
CA HIS A 106 -17.70 -8.19 -10.73
C HIS A 106 -18.94 -8.40 -11.62
N PRO A 107 -18.94 -9.43 -12.48
CA PRO A 107 -20.07 -9.69 -13.42
C PRO A 107 -21.39 -9.91 -12.69
N ARG A 108 -21.36 -10.46 -11.47
CA ARG A 108 -22.58 -10.63 -10.64
C ARG A 108 -23.22 -9.30 -10.27
N ALA A 109 -22.43 -8.27 -9.94
CA ALA A 109 -22.95 -6.94 -9.65
C ALA A 109 -23.52 -6.26 -10.89
N GLN A 110 -22.90 -6.45 -12.05
CA GLN A 110 -23.41 -5.95 -13.34
C GLN A 110 -24.75 -6.63 -13.68
N LEU A 111 -24.83 -7.95 -13.54
CA LEU A 111 -26.07 -8.70 -13.77
C LEU A 111 -27.20 -8.24 -12.85
N LEU A 112 -26.90 -8.03 -11.56
CA LEU A 112 -27.89 -7.52 -10.60
C LEU A 112 -28.38 -6.13 -11.00
N CYS A 113 -27.49 -5.21 -11.39
CA CYS A 113 -27.89 -3.89 -11.88
C CYS A 113 -28.77 -3.98 -13.15
N ALA A 114 -28.44 -4.86 -14.08
CA ALA A 114 -29.24 -5.07 -15.28
C ALA A 114 -30.62 -5.65 -14.96
N LEU A 115 -30.71 -6.65 -14.09
CA LEU A 115 -31.97 -7.24 -13.65
C LEU A 115 -32.87 -6.21 -12.93
N LEU A 116 -32.30 -5.38 -12.05
CA LEU A 116 -33.03 -4.32 -11.37
C LEU A 116 -33.55 -3.26 -12.34
N ALA A 117 -32.77 -2.90 -13.35
CA ALA A 117 -33.19 -1.97 -14.39
C ALA A 117 -34.34 -2.54 -15.23
N VAL A 118 -34.25 -3.81 -15.67
CA VAL A 118 -35.32 -4.51 -16.42
C VAL A 118 -36.60 -4.62 -15.59
N LEU A 119 -36.48 -5.00 -14.33
CA LEU A 119 -37.62 -5.10 -13.40
C LEU A 119 -38.27 -3.72 -13.20
N CYS A 120 -37.51 -2.67 -13.01
CA CYS A 120 -37.99 -1.31 -12.87
C CYS A 120 -38.76 -0.87 -14.12
N TRP A 121 -38.24 -1.17 -15.31
CA TRP A 121 -38.92 -0.84 -16.56
C TRP A 121 -40.23 -1.65 -16.73
N ALA A 122 -40.22 -2.93 -16.44
CA ALA A 122 -41.41 -3.78 -16.54
C ALA A 122 -42.55 -3.35 -15.59
N LEU A 123 -42.19 -2.84 -14.40
CA LEU A 123 -43.15 -2.41 -13.38
C LEU A 123 -43.66 -0.97 -13.62
N THR A 124 -42.82 -0.08 -14.10
CA THR A 124 -43.14 1.36 -14.16
C THR A 124 -43.39 1.89 -15.56
N GLY A 125 -42.87 1.21 -16.61
CA GLY A 125 -42.91 1.70 -18.00
C GLY A 125 -42.15 3.00 -18.22
N SER A 126 -41.43 3.51 -17.21
CA SER A 126 -40.76 4.81 -17.22
C SER A 126 -39.29 4.68 -17.50
N LEU A 127 -38.80 5.22 -18.63
CA LEU A 127 -37.39 5.30 -18.97
C LEU A 127 -36.60 6.09 -17.93
N LEU A 128 -37.19 7.15 -17.37
CA LEU A 128 -36.51 7.99 -16.36
C LEU A 128 -36.16 7.16 -15.12
N LEU A 129 -37.12 6.42 -14.55
CA LEU A 129 -36.88 5.58 -13.38
C LEU A 129 -35.93 4.44 -13.69
N THR A 130 -36.01 3.83 -14.86
CA THR A 130 -35.09 2.78 -15.32
C THR A 130 -33.64 3.25 -15.39
N CYS A 131 -33.40 4.52 -15.77
CA CYS A 131 -32.06 5.12 -15.77
C CYS A 131 -31.60 5.58 -14.39
N LEU A 132 -32.51 6.05 -13.54
CA LEU A 132 -32.16 6.53 -12.19
C LEU A 132 -31.69 5.41 -11.26
N VAL A 133 -32.23 4.20 -11.38
CA VAL A 133 -31.82 3.06 -10.53
C VAL A 133 -30.34 2.71 -10.70
N PRO A 134 -29.82 2.40 -11.90
CA PRO A 134 -28.39 2.13 -12.07
C PRO A 134 -27.51 3.33 -11.75
N ALA A 135 -27.96 4.57 -12.08
CA ALA A 135 -27.23 5.78 -11.74
C ALA A 135 -27.10 5.95 -10.21
N GLY A 136 -28.18 5.71 -9.47
CA GLY A 136 -28.15 5.72 -7.99
C GLY A 136 -27.22 4.67 -7.40
N LEU A 137 -27.22 3.46 -7.94
CA LEU A 137 -26.30 2.40 -7.51
C LEU A 137 -24.83 2.74 -7.80
N LEU A 138 -24.54 3.37 -8.93
CA LEU A 138 -23.20 3.87 -9.25
C LEU A 138 -22.78 5.00 -8.34
N ALA A 139 -23.68 5.92 -8.00
CA ALA A 139 -23.44 7.01 -7.06
C ALA A 139 -23.14 6.47 -5.65
N LEU A 140 -23.92 5.48 -5.16
CA LEU A 140 -23.68 4.81 -3.89
C LEU A 140 -22.32 4.09 -3.89
N ARG A 141 -22.01 3.38 -4.97
CA ARG A 141 -20.71 2.73 -5.12
C ARG A 141 -19.55 3.72 -5.08
N TYR A 142 -19.66 4.84 -5.77
CA TYR A 142 -18.67 5.92 -5.72
C TYR A 142 -18.52 6.49 -4.32
N TYR A 143 -19.64 6.78 -3.65
CA TYR A 143 -19.66 7.32 -2.29
C TYR A 143 -18.97 6.39 -1.29
N TYR A 144 -19.35 5.10 -1.26
CA TYR A 144 -18.72 4.14 -0.34
C TYR A 144 -17.27 3.85 -0.70
N SER A 145 -16.92 3.76 -1.98
CA SER A 145 -15.52 3.61 -2.41
C SER A 145 -14.67 4.79 -1.95
N ARG A 146 -15.18 6.01 -2.11
CA ARG A 146 -14.51 7.23 -1.64
C ARG A 146 -14.35 7.21 -0.12
N LYS A 147 -15.40 6.87 0.62
CA LYS A 147 -15.39 6.82 2.08
C LYS A 147 -14.34 5.83 2.60
N VAL A 148 -14.27 4.62 2.06
CA VAL A 148 -13.30 3.59 2.47
C VAL A 148 -11.87 4.01 2.12
N VAL A 149 -11.64 4.56 0.93
CA VAL A 149 -10.31 5.01 0.51
C VAL A 149 -9.82 6.19 1.35
N LEU A 150 -10.71 7.14 1.70
CA LEU A 150 -10.35 8.25 2.58
C LEU A 150 -10.05 7.78 4.01
N ALA A 151 -10.83 6.84 4.54
CA ALA A 151 -10.54 6.26 5.86
C ALA A 151 -9.20 5.50 5.89
N TYR A 152 -8.84 4.79 4.80
CA TYR A 152 -7.52 4.18 4.66
C TYR A 152 -6.40 5.24 4.63
N LEU A 153 -6.60 6.31 3.88
CA LEU A 153 -5.63 7.41 3.77
C LEU A 153 -5.42 8.08 5.14
N ASP A 154 -6.52 8.37 5.83
CA ASP A 154 -6.50 8.96 7.18
C ASP A 154 -5.76 8.05 8.15
N CYS A 155 -6.07 6.75 8.17
CA CYS A 155 -5.37 5.77 8.99
C CYS A 155 -3.86 5.76 8.69
N ALA A 156 -3.45 5.72 7.42
CA ALA A 156 -2.03 5.69 7.06
C ALA A 156 -1.28 6.97 7.46
N LEU A 157 -1.91 8.14 7.30
CA LEU A 157 -1.31 9.42 7.66
C LEU A 157 -1.20 9.63 9.18
N HIS A 158 -2.00 8.91 9.99
CA HIS A 158 -1.91 8.94 11.44
C HIS A 158 -1.14 7.75 12.04
N THR A 159 -0.61 6.86 11.20
CA THR A 159 0.21 5.72 11.63
C THR A 159 1.62 5.80 11.04
N ASP A 160 1.93 4.97 10.10
CA ASP A 160 3.28 4.81 9.54
C ASP A 160 3.77 5.98 8.68
N MET A 161 2.86 6.76 8.12
CA MET A 161 3.20 7.99 7.39
C MET A 161 3.19 9.25 8.27
N ALA A 162 2.80 9.15 9.55
CA ALA A 162 2.86 10.27 10.50
C ALA A 162 4.31 10.65 10.83
N ASP A 163 5.16 9.65 11.04
CA ASP A 163 6.60 9.79 11.29
C ASP A 163 7.35 8.69 10.54
N ILE A 164 7.73 9.00 9.30
CA ILE A 164 8.44 8.07 8.42
C ILE A 164 9.80 7.67 9.00
N GLU A 165 10.48 8.60 9.66
CA GLU A 165 11.77 8.34 10.27
C GLU A 165 11.67 7.30 11.37
N GLN A 166 10.74 7.51 12.31
CA GLN A 166 10.53 6.60 13.42
C GLN A 166 10.06 5.21 12.94
N TYR A 167 9.20 5.18 11.92
CA TYR A 167 8.52 3.95 11.53
C TYR A 167 9.33 3.07 10.57
N TYR A 168 10.11 3.70 9.67
CA TYR A 168 10.83 2.98 8.61
C TYR A 168 12.35 3.10 8.69
N MET A 169 12.88 4.22 9.23
CA MET A 169 14.33 4.44 9.21
C MET A 169 15.03 3.94 10.48
N LYS A 170 14.34 3.96 11.63
CA LYS A 170 14.91 3.46 12.90
C LYS A 170 14.83 1.95 13.07
N PRO A 171 13.75 1.24 12.69
CA PRO A 171 13.68 -0.20 12.85
C PRO A 171 14.71 -0.91 11.95
N PRO A 172 15.44 -1.92 12.48
CA PRO A 172 16.40 -2.67 11.69
C PRO A 172 15.70 -3.41 10.54
N GLY A 173 16.39 -3.52 9.41
CA GLY A 173 15.88 -4.25 8.25
C GLY A 173 14.75 -3.56 7.48
N SER A 174 14.36 -2.35 7.87
CA SER A 174 13.36 -1.53 7.17
C SER A 174 14.02 -0.28 6.60
N CYS A 175 13.43 0.34 5.59
CA CYS A 175 13.94 1.58 5.03
C CYS A 175 12.87 2.30 4.17
N PHE A 176 13.04 3.60 4.00
CA PHE A 176 12.22 4.43 3.14
C PHE A 176 13.11 5.21 2.16
N TRP A 177 12.80 5.14 0.87
CA TRP A 177 13.56 5.84 -0.17
C TRP A 177 12.70 6.86 -0.91
N VAL A 178 13.38 7.90 -1.35
CA VAL A 178 12.83 8.94 -2.22
C VAL A 178 13.55 8.97 -3.56
N ALA A 179 12.81 9.19 -4.62
CA ALA A 179 13.34 9.53 -5.93
C ALA A 179 13.37 11.05 -6.04
N VAL A 180 14.54 11.61 -6.32
CA VAL A 180 14.77 13.05 -6.44
C VAL A 180 15.14 13.40 -7.87
N LEU A 181 14.51 14.43 -8.41
CA LEU A 181 14.77 15.00 -9.72
C LEU A 181 14.86 16.52 -9.59
N ASP A 182 15.96 17.11 -10.02
CA ASP A 182 16.21 18.56 -9.95
C ASP A 182 15.95 19.12 -8.53
N GLY A 183 16.43 18.40 -7.50
CA GLY A 183 16.30 18.78 -6.09
C GLY A 183 14.91 18.50 -5.47
N ASN A 184 13.91 18.10 -6.26
CA ASN A 184 12.55 17.83 -5.79
C ASN A 184 12.28 16.35 -5.61
N VAL A 185 11.58 15.97 -4.52
CA VAL A 185 11.07 14.62 -4.34
C VAL A 185 9.92 14.39 -5.33
N VAL A 186 10.06 13.36 -6.17
CA VAL A 186 9.10 13.02 -7.24
C VAL A 186 8.55 11.59 -7.12
N GLY A 187 9.07 10.80 -6.20
CA GLY A 187 8.57 9.45 -5.95
C GLY A 187 9.06 8.91 -4.61
N ILE A 188 8.34 7.92 -4.10
CA ILE A 188 8.58 7.30 -2.80
C ILE A 188 8.40 5.78 -2.87
N VAL A 189 9.09 5.06 -2.00
CA VAL A 189 8.87 3.65 -1.70
C VAL A 189 9.36 3.33 -0.30
N ALA A 190 8.63 2.47 0.41
CA ALA A 190 9.03 1.91 1.69
C ALA A 190 9.26 0.41 1.57
N ALA A 191 10.11 -0.12 2.45
CA ALA A 191 10.28 -1.54 2.66
C ALA A 191 10.32 -1.83 4.16
N ARG A 192 9.64 -2.91 4.57
CA ARG A 192 9.55 -3.33 5.96
C ARG A 192 9.93 -4.80 6.10
N ALA A 193 10.75 -5.09 7.10
CA ALA A 193 11.13 -6.45 7.44
C ALA A 193 9.96 -7.25 8.05
N HIS A 194 9.83 -8.50 7.65
CA HIS A 194 9.03 -9.52 8.32
C HIS A 194 10.00 -10.60 8.82
N GLU A 195 10.38 -10.51 10.09
CA GLU A 195 11.40 -11.39 10.67
C GLU A 195 10.94 -12.85 10.73
N ALA A 196 9.62 -13.07 10.89
CA ALA A 196 9.06 -14.41 11.06
C ALA A 196 9.31 -15.36 9.88
N ASP A 197 9.35 -14.83 8.67
CA ASP A 197 9.53 -15.57 7.42
C ASP A 197 10.70 -15.06 6.58
N ASN A 198 11.56 -14.22 7.16
CA ASN A 198 12.71 -13.58 6.53
C ASN A 198 12.37 -12.92 5.18
N THR A 199 11.21 -12.26 5.10
CA THR A 199 10.79 -11.55 3.89
C THR A 199 10.82 -10.04 4.08
N LEU A 200 10.94 -9.32 2.98
CA LEU A 200 10.85 -7.86 2.93
C LEU A 200 9.55 -7.45 2.22
N GLU A 201 8.69 -6.70 2.88
CA GLU A 201 7.47 -6.18 2.27
C GLU A 201 7.70 -4.82 1.62
N LEU A 202 7.40 -4.70 0.32
CA LEU A 202 7.41 -3.45 -0.42
C LEU A 202 6.08 -2.70 -0.22
N LEU A 203 6.16 -1.50 0.32
CA LEU A 203 5.02 -0.67 0.73
C LEU A 203 5.10 0.73 0.12
N ARG A 204 4.04 1.50 0.21
CA ARG A 204 3.95 2.95 -0.04
C ARG A 204 4.52 3.44 -1.37
N MET A 205 4.69 2.56 -2.38
CA MET A 205 5.20 2.98 -3.68
C MET A 205 4.25 3.95 -4.38
N SER A 206 4.73 5.16 -4.63
CA SER A 206 4.01 6.20 -5.35
C SER A 206 4.98 7.08 -6.16
N VAL A 207 4.53 7.57 -7.31
CA VAL A 207 5.26 8.52 -8.15
C VAL A 207 4.31 9.64 -8.51
N ASP A 208 4.76 10.87 -8.35
CA ASP A 208 4.01 12.07 -8.74
C ASP A 208 3.55 11.96 -10.20
N SER A 209 2.28 12.25 -10.44
CA SER A 209 1.63 12.07 -11.74
C SER A 209 2.37 12.75 -12.88
N ARG A 210 2.95 13.94 -12.61
CA ARG A 210 3.69 14.76 -13.58
C ARG A 210 4.99 14.10 -14.05
N PHE A 211 5.55 13.15 -13.28
CA PHE A 211 6.84 12.51 -13.56
C PHE A 211 6.72 11.03 -13.91
N ARG A 212 5.50 10.50 -14.10
CA ARG A 212 5.28 9.11 -14.53
C ARG A 212 5.76 8.85 -15.95
N GLY A 213 5.91 7.58 -16.29
CA GLY A 213 6.39 7.15 -17.62
C GLY A 213 7.90 7.25 -17.83
N LYS A 214 8.65 7.81 -16.87
CA LYS A 214 10.11 8.00 -16.93
C LYS A 214 10.91 6.87 -16.25
N GLY A 215 10.30 5.74 -15.91
CA GLY A 215 10.98 4.61 -15.26
C GLY A 215 11.23 4.76 -13.76
N ILE A 216 10.79 5.86 -13.11
CA ILE A 216 11.05 6.15 -11.70
C ILE A 216 10.56 5.03 -10.78
N ALA A 217 9.32 4.55 -10.97
CA ALA A 217 8.79 3.46 -10.15
C ALA A 217 9.59 2.16 -10.29
N LYS A 218 10.13 1.89 -11.50
CA LYS A 218 10.99 0.72 -11.74
C LYS A 218 12.33 0.88 -11.03
N ALA A 219 12.91 2.08 -11.02
CA ALA A 219 14.13 2.38 -10.31
C ALA A 219 13.95 2.26 -8.79
N LEU A 220 12.85 2.79 -8.23
CA LEU A 220 12.48 2.62 -6.82
C LEU A 220 12.31 1.14 -6.45
N GLY A 221 11.62 0.36 -7.28
CA GLY A 221 11.47 -1.09 -7.06
C GLY A 221 12.81 -1.83 -7.07
N ARG A 222 13.71 -1.50 -7.99
CA ARG A 222 15.07 -2.07 -8.01
C ARG A 222 15.85 -1.74 -6.74
N LYS A 223 15.71 -0.53 -6.21
CA LYS A 223 16.36 -0.13 -4.95
C LYS A 223 15.92 -1.00 -3.77
N VAL A 224 14.63 -1.32 -3.69
CA VAL A 224 14.11 -2.27 -2.69
C VAL A 224 14.71 -3.67 -2.90
N LEU A 225 14.82 -4.14 -4.14
CA LEU A 225 15.42 -5.45 -4.43
C LEU A 225 16.91 -5.50 -4.07
N GLU A 226 17.68 -4.44 -4.38
CA GLU A 226 19.07 -4.31 -3.96
C GLU A 226 19.21 -4.39 -2.44
N PHE A 227 18.38 -3.65 -1.72
CA PHE A 227 18.35 -3.68 -0.25
C PHE A 227 18.04 -5.08 0.28
N ALA A 228 17.05 -5.76 -0.29
CA ALA A 228 16.67 -7.11 0.10
C ALA A 228 17.83 -8.13 -0.08
N VAL A 229 18.57 -8.03 -1.18
CA VAL A 229 19.75 -8.87 -1.45
C VAL A 229 20.87 -8.60 -0.45
N VAL A 230 21.19 -7.31 -0.21
CA VAL A 230 22.25 -6.91 0.73
C VAL A 230 21.96 -7.37 2.16
N HIS A 231 20.70 -7.30 2.58
CA HIS A 231 20.27 -7.71 3.93
C HIS A 231 19.88 -9.20 4.04
N ASN A 232 20.15 -9.99 2.99
CA ASN A 232 19.94 -11.45 3.00
C ASN A 232 18.50 -11.91 3.20
N TYR A 233 17.51 -11.15 2.74
CA TYR A 233 16.12 -11.59 2.72
C TYR A 233 15.91 -12.75 1.75
N SER A 234 15.04 -13.70 2.11
CA SER A 234 14.69 -14.84 1.25
C SER A 234 13.84 -14.42 0.06
N ALA A 235 12.92 -13.49 0.27
CA ALA A 235 12.01 -13.00 -0.76
C ALA A 235 11.58 -11.56 -0.50
N VAL A 236 11.11 -10.89 -1.57
CA VAL A 236 10.36 -9.63 -1.48
C VAL A 236 8.90 -9.91 -1.80
N VAL A 237 8.01 -9.41 -0.96
CA VAL A 237 6.56 -9.57 -1.09
C VAL A 237 5.89 -8.21 -1.23
N LEU A 238 4.74 -8.18 -1.88
CA LEU A 238 3.93 -6.97 -1.96
C LEU A 238 2.46 -7.30 -2.24
N GLY A 239 1.61 -6.35 -1.92
CA GLY A 239 0.20 -6.42 -2.25
C GLY A 239 -0.29 -5.18 -3.02
N THR A 240 -1.22 -5.38 -3.95
CA THR A 240 -1.80 -4.28 -4.72
C THR A 240 -3.25 -4.58 -5.11
N THR A 241 -4.03 -3.54 -5.37
CA THR A 241 -5.41 -3.70 -5.81
C THR A 241 -5.50 -3.97 -7.31
N ALA A 242 -6.47 -4.77 -7.73
CA ALA A 242 -6.70 -5.16 -9.12
C ALA A 242 -6.92 -3.97 -10.08
N VAL A 243 -7.33 -2.82 -9.56
CA VAL A 243 -7.59 -1.62 -10.39
C VAL A 243 -6.33 -0.92 -10.89
N LYS A 244 -5.15 -1.29 -10.36
CA LYS A 244 -3.85 -0.69 -10.70
C LYS A 244 -3.12 -1.46 -11.80
N VAL A 245 -3.62 -1.47 -13.02
CA VAL A 245 -3.01 -2.20 -14.15
C VAL A 245 -1.54 -1.82 -14.37
N ALA A 246 -1.17 -0.55 -14.22
CA ALA A 246 0.21 -0.11 -14.37
C ALA A 246 1.14 -0.69 -13.29
N ALA A 247 0.64 -0.87 -12.06
CA ALA A 247 1.40 -1.48 -10.98
C ALA A 247 1.64 -2.98 -11.24
N HIS A 248 0.63 -3.71 -11.72
CA HIS A 248 0.78 -5.12 -12.08
C HIS A 248 1.90 -5.31 -13.13
N LYS A 249 1.84 -4.54 -14.23
CA LYS A 249 2.89 -4.56 -15.27
C LYS A 249 4.28 -4.18 -14.72
N LEU A 250 4.35 -3.23 -13.79
CA LEU A 250 5.59 -2.86 -13.15
C LEU A 250 6.19 -4.02 -12.38
N TYR A 251 5.42 -4.65 -11.49
CA TYR A 251 5.90 -5.75 -10.64
C TYR A 251 6.28 -6.98 -11.48
N GLU A 252 5.50 -7.34 -12.49
CA GLU A 252 5.86 -8.38 -13.44
C GLU A 252 7.18 -8.05 -14.16
N SER A 253 7.39 -6.79 -14.58
CA SER A 253 8.64 -6.34 -15.24
C SER A 253 9.86 -6.34 -14.31
N LEU A 254 9.66 -6.39 -13.00
CA LEU A 254 10.69 -6.54 -11.98
C LEU A 254 10.94 -8.01 -11.60
N GLY A 255 10.17 -8.94 -12.17
CA GLY A 255 10.30 -10.38 -11.93
C GLY A 255 9.40 -10.94 -10.83
N PHE A 256 8.51 -10.14 -10.25
CA PHE A 256 7.55 -10.64 -9.27
C PHE A 256 6.55 -11.61 -9.90
N ARG A 257 6.28 -12.70 -9.21
CA ARG A 257 5.25 -13.68 -9.59
C ARG A 257 3.96 -13.40 -8.83
N HIS A 258 2.84 -13.52 -9.54
CA HIS A 258 1.52 -13.41 -8.93
C HIS A 258 1.21 -14.66 -8.11
N MET A 259 0.91 -14.49 -6.81
CA MET A 259 0.69 -15.58 -5.86
C MET A 259 -0.80 -15.89 -5.63
N GLY A 260 -1.68 -15.02 -6.08
CA GLY A 260 -3.12 -15.20 -5.91
C GLY A 260 -3.85 -13.88 -5.67
N CYS A 261 -5.17 -13.97 -5.60
CA CYS A 261 -6.03 -12.82 -5.32
C CYS A 261 -7.05 -13.15 -4.22
N SER A 262 -7.44 -12.13 -3.48
CA SER A 262 -8.50 -12.22 -2.46
C SER A 262 -9.60 -11.22 -2.79
N ASP A 263 -10.85 -11.70 -2.80
CA ASP A 263 -12.04 -10.86 -3.01
C ASP A 263 -12.51 -10.23 -1.69
N HIS A 264 -12.04 -10.74 -0.54
CA HIS A 264 -12.44 -10.32 0.80
C HIS A 264 -11.31 -9.57 1.53
N TYR A 265 -10.56 -8.76 0.80
CA TYR A 265 -9.51 -7.98 1.42
C TYR A 265 -10.11 -6.89 2.31
N VAL A 266 -9.87 -7.02 3.59
CA VAL A 266 -10.11 -5.97 4.59
C VAL A 266 -8.79 -5.28 4.85
N LEU A 267 -8.77 -3.97 4.69
CA LEU A 267 -7.60 -3.17 5.03
C LEU A 267 -7.29 -3.34 6.53
N PRO A 268 -6.05 -3.67 6.92
CA PRO A 268 -5.67 -3.86 8.32
C PRO A 268 -6.05 -2.63 9.15
N GLY A 269 -6.55 -2.86 10.35
CA GLY A 269 -7.00 -1.78 11.24
C GLY A 269 -8.34 -1.13 10.89
N MET A 270 -9.06 -1.61 9.86
CA MET A 270 -10.35 -1.07 9.44
C MET A 270 -11.47 -2.09 9.58
N THR A 271 -12.54 -1.70 10.26
CA THR A 271 -13.82 -2.43 10.27
C THR A 271 -14.75 -1.83 9.23
N LEU A 272 -15.16 -2.61 8.24
CA LEU A 272 -16.10 -2.19 7.22
C LEU A 272 -17.54 -2.53 7.66
N SER A 273 -18.46 -1.56 7.55
CA SER A 273 -19.89 -1.78 7.71
C SER A 273 -20.43 -2.69 6.59
N LEU A 274 -21.62 -3.26 6.77
CA LEU A 274 -22.24 -4.10 5.74
C LEU A 274 -22.42 -3.37 4.40
N ALA A 275 -22.81 -2.09 4.43
CA ALA A 275 -22.94 -1.27 3.22
C ALA A 275 -21.58 -1.05 2.53
N GLU A 276 -20.53 -0.76 3.29
CA GLU A 276 -19.18 -0.61 2.75
C GLU A 276 -18.69 -1.93 2.13
N ARG A 277 -18.94 -3.08 2.77
CA ARG A 277 -18.61 -4.41 2.21
C ARG A 277 -19.38 -4.71 0.93
N LEU A 278 -20.62 -4.28 0.83
CA LEU A 278 -21.46 -4.50 -0.35
C LEU A 278 -21.01 -3.64 -1.54
N PHE A 279 -20.69 -2.37 -1.31
CA PHE A 279 -20.36 -1.41 -2.37
C PHE A 279 -18.87 -1.27 -2.64
N PHE A 280 -18.00 -1.52 -1.67
CA PHE A 280 -16.55 -1.53 -1.84
C PHE A 280 -16.07 -2.97 -2.06
N GLN A 281 -16.10 -3.40 -3.30
CA GLN A 281 -15.60 -4.72 -3.74
C GLN A 281 -14.37 -4.51 -4.60
N VAL A 282 -13.19 -4.70 -4.03
CA VAL A 282 -11.92 -4.56 -4.73
C VAL A 282 -11.09 -5.82 -4.49
N ARG A 283 -10.68 -6.47 -5.57
CA ARG A 283 -9.76 -7.60 -5.52
C ARG A 283 -8.37 -7.13 -5.12
N TYR A 284 -7.75 -7.89 -4.26
CA TYR A 284 -6.38 -7.65 -3.81
C TYR A 284 -5.48 -8.76 -4.34
N HIS A 285 -4.40 -8.37 -5.01
CA HIS A 285 -3.43 -9.27 -5.62
C HIS A 285 -2.15 -9.28 -4.81
N ARG A 286 -1.61 -10.47 -4.59
CA ARG A 286 -0.34 -10.69 -3.90
C ARG A 286 0.73 -11.07 -4.91
N TYR A 287 1.93 -10.55 -4.71
CA TYR A 287 3.11 -10.82 -5.51
C TYR A 287 4.27 -11.19 -4.63
N ARG A 288 5.11 -12.13 -5.09
CA ARG A 288 6.35 -12.55 -4.42
C ARG A 288 7.47 -12.64 -5.44
N LEU A 289 8.66 -12.18 -5.07
CA LEU A 289 9.90 -12.42 -5.79
C LEU A 289 10.83 -13.19 -4.86
N GLN A 290 11.12 -14.44 -5.21
CA GLN A 290 12.09 -15.26 -4.50
C GLN A 290 13.49 -14.81 -4.88
N LEU A 291 14.33 -14.53 -3.89
CA LEU A 291 15.72 -14.09 -4.06
C LEU A 291 16.71 -15.24 -3.84
N ARG A 292 16.35 -16.22 -3.02
CA ARG A 292 17.14 -17.40 -2.72
C ARG A 292 16.23 -18.61 -2.68
N GLU A 293 16.73 -19.75 -3.16
CA GLU A 293 16.10 -21.05 -2.93
C GLU A 293 16.34 -21.43 -1.47
N GLU A 294 15.28 -21.88 -0.80
CA GLU A 294 15.33 -22.40 0.57
C GLU A 294 16.01 -23.78 0.59
#